data_75bac4befb38860c83577d60ad11e503
#
_entry.id   75bac4befb38860c83577d60ad11e503
#
_cell.length_a   1.000
_cell.length_b   1.000
_cell.length_c   1.000
_cell.angle_alpha   90.00
_cell.angle_beta   90.00
_cell.angle_gamma   90.00
#
_symmetry.space_group_name_H-M   'P 1'
#
loop_
_entity.id
_entity.type
_entity.pdbx_description
1 polymer ?
#
loop_
_entity_poly.entity_id
_entity_poly.type
_entity_poly.pdbx_seq_one_letter_code
_entity_poly.pdbx_strand_id
1 'polypeptide(L)'
;PKLVICAGTGWSATRSLMFSLDEYNHGLCKEDHILYGLSLKSDKRKYDHFINNEQNIDTQKTYGFTHQGQTLEKYIDLYLKNSVGYKGVTDFTNANQFINPLFLRRIKSRLHDAFDVKVMMIFRDPVRRLFSEVSAFYNKKWAGTNHSSCRDYFMDVLENGSAYHQSMKYTEHFRNWNNEGYNVHPIKMERIYSGDMVWLEKFLGHSIDLYPTAYYPEKGVDAPLIEGMKCQKSDTEVLSEEDYEYAKGILRHEYVCLYKHI
;
A
#
# COMPACT_ATOMS: atom_id res chain seq x y z
N PRO A 1 22.79 -0.63 -4.02
CA PRO A 1 21.87 -1.04 -2.96
C PRO A 1 20.53 -1.53 -3.54
N LYS A 2 19.75 -2.26 -2.74
CA LYS A 2 18.38 -2.64 -3.10
C LYS A 2 17.40 -1.52 -2.77
N LEU A 3 16.40 -1.33 -3.64
CA LEU A 3 15.22 -0.51 -3.35
C LEU A 3 14.00 -1.43 -3.41
N VAL A 4 13.34 -1.63 -2.28
CA VAL A 4 12.13 -2.45 -2.17
C VAL A 4 10.91 -1.53 -2.16
N ILE A 5 10.15 -1.55 -3.23
CA ILE A 5 8.92 -0.78 -3.37
C ILE A 5 7.73 -1.69 -3.08
N CYS A 6 6.91 -1.34 -2.07
CA CYS A 6 5.60 -1.93 -1.90
C CYS A 6 4.58 -1.08 -2.68
N ALA A 7 4.16 -1.57 -3.83
CA ALA A 7 3.21 -0.89 -4.73
C ALA A 7 1.73 -1.08 -4.29
N GLY A 8 1.46 -1.11 -3.00
CA GLY A 8 0.13 -1.28 -2.43
C GLY A 8 -0.01 -2.66 -1.80
N THR A 9 -1.14 -3.06 -1.27
CA THR A 9 -2.35 -2.28 -1.14
C THR A 9 -2.51 -1.81 0.31
N GLY A 10 -3.08 -0.66 0.55
CA GLY A 10 -3.40 -0.24 1.92
C GLY A 10 -4.28 -1.28 2.64
N TRP A 11 -4.25 -1.31 3.97
CA TRP A 11 -5.04 -2.26 4.80
C TRP A 11 -4.69 -3.74 4.59
N SER A 12 -3.49 -4.03 4.09
CA SER A 12 -3.00 -5.37 3.73
C SER A 12 -1.67 -5.71 4.40
N ALA A 13 -1.52 -5.42 5.69
CA ALA A 13 -0.34 -5.74 6.49
C ALA A 13 0.99 -5.11 6.00
N THR A 14 0.94 -4.04 5.21
CA THR A 14 2.13 -3.36 4.68
C THR A 14 3.08 -2.88 5.79
N ARG A 15 2.52 -2.37 6.91
CA ARG A 15 3.30 -1.91 8.06
C ARG A 15 4.03 -3.07 8.74
N SER A 16 3.34 -4.19 8.95
CA SER A 16 3.93 -5.38 9.57
C SER A 16 5.09 -5.91 8.74
N LEU A 17 4.91 -6.00 7.43
CA LEU A 17 5.97 -6.43 6.53
C LEU A 17 7.14 -5.46 6.51
N MET A 18 6.89 -4.16 6.50
CA MET A 18 7.95 -3.15 6.56
C MET A 18 8.84 -3.33 7.80
N PHE A 19 8.22 -3.49 8.98
CA PHE A 19 8.97 -3.67 10.22
C PHE A 19 9.71 -5.01 10.31
N SER A 20 9.31 -6.02 9.53
CA SER A 20 10.05 -7.27 9.42
C SER A 20 11.32 -7.15 8.58
N LEU A 21 11.53 -6.03 7.91
CA LEU A 21 12.73 -5.73 7.11
C LEU A 21 13.69 -4.82 7.90
N ASP A 22 14.07 -5.21 9.10
CA ASP A 22 14.90 -4.41 10.01
C ASP A 22 16.30 -4.10 9.48
N GLU A 23 16.86 -4.95 8.61
CA GLU A 23 18.12 -4.70 7.92
C GLU A 23 18.03 -3.67 6.78
N TYR A 24 16.81 -3.14 6.52
CA TYR A 24 16.54 -2.10 5.52
C TYR A 24 16.21 -0.78 6.20
N ASN A 25 16.70 0.30 5.65
CA ASN A 25 16.25 1.63 6.05
C ASN A 25 14.87 1.92 5.41
N HIS A 26 13.94 2.41 6.20
CA HIS A 26 12.56 2.67 5.74
C HIS A 26 12.35 4.10 5.20
N GLY A 27 13.42 4.75 4.76
CA GLY A 27 13.35 6.12 4.24
C GLY A 27 13.03 7.15 5.31
N LEU A 28 12.22 8.15 4.95
CA LEU A 28 11.81 9.21 5.89
C LEU A 28 10.71 8.75 6.84
N CYS A 29 9.81 7.93 6.34
CA CYS A 29 8.67 7.38 7.08
C CYS A 29 8.02 6.28 6.26
N LYS A 30 7.04 5.58 6.87
CA LYS A 30 6.32 4.50 6.19
C LYS A 30 5.68 4.93 4.85
N GLU A 31 5.15 6.14 4.79
CA GLU A 31 4.41 6.65 3.63
C GLU A 31 4.89 8.06 3.32
N ASP A 32 6.06 8.16 2.65
CA ASP A 32 6.63 9.45 2.28
C ASP A 32 5.94 10.07 1.06
N HIS A 33 5.24 9.27 0.27
CA HIS A 33 4.47 9.66 -0.90
C HIS A 33 5.25 10.41 -2.00
N ILE A 34 6.59 10.43 -1.94
CA ILE A 34 7.40 11.21 -2.87
C ILE A 34 7.21 10.69 -4.30
N LEU A 35 7.36 9.38 -4.50
CA LEU A 35 7.28 8.78 -5.84
C LEU A 35 5.88 8.95 -6.44
N TYR A 36 4.84 8.73 -5.64
CA TYR A 36 3.45 8.97 -6.04
C TYR A 36 3.21 10.45 -6.40
N GLY A 37 3.71 11.36 -5.57
CA GLY A 37 3.57 12.80 -5.82
C GLY A 37 4.28 13.29 -7.09
N LEU A 38 5.45 12.73 -7.39
CA LEU A 38 6.14 12.99 -8.66
C LEU A 38 5.31 12.48 -9.85
N SER A 39 4.64 11.34 -9.69
CA SER A 39 3.70 10.82 -10.70
C SER A 39 2.51 11.76 -10.92
N LEU A 40 1.91 12.29 -9.84
CA LEU A 40 0.82 13.26 -9.95
C LEU A 40 1.26 14.54 -10.70
N LYS A 41 2.44 15.07 -10.39
CA LYS A 41 2.99 16.24 -11.10
C LYS A 41 3.17 16.00 -12.59
N SER A 42 3.38 14.76 -13.01
CA SER A 42 3.49 14.39 -14.42
C SER A 42 2.15 14.46 -15.17
N ASP A 43 1.04 14.49 -14.44
CA ASP A 43 -0.33 14.69 -14.95
C ASP A 43 -0.93 15.94 -14.30
N LYS A 44 -0.79 17.06 -14.97
CA LYS A 44 -1.20 18.36 -14.45
C LYS A 44 -2.67 18.40 -14.00
N ARG A 45 -3.58 17.71 -14.73
CA ARG A 45 -5.01 17.71 -14.39
C ARG A 45 -5.28 17.02 -13.07
N LYS A 46 -4.64 15.86 -12.86
CA LYS A 46 -4.76 15.11 -11.59
C LYS A 46 -4.11 15.87 -10.45
N TYR A 47 -2.97 16.48 -10.70
CA TYR A 47 -2.26 17.28 -9.71
C TYR A 47 -3.09 18.48 -9.26
N ASP A 48 -3.61 19.27 -10.19
CA ASP A 48 -4.44 20.43 -9.89
C ASP A 48 -5.73 20.03 -9.14
N HIS A 49 -6.37 18.92 -9.55
CA HIS A 49 -7.53 18.38 -8.84
C HIS A 49 -7.18 17.95 -7.42
N PHE A 50 -6.05 17.28 -7.24
CA PHE A 50 -5.58 16.82 -5.92
C PHE A 50 -5.26 17.99 -4.99
N ILE A 51 -4.57 19.01 -5.48
CA ILE A 51 -4.15 20.18 -4.68
C ILE A 51 -5.33 21.09 -4.32
N ASN A 52 -6.29 21.23 -5.21
CA ASN A 52 -7.44 22.11 -5.01
C ASN A 52 -8.59 21.47 -4.24
N ASN A 53 -8.49 20.20 -3.88
CA ASN A 53 -9.52 19.53 -3.09
C ASN A 53 -9.37 19.88 -1.62
N GLU A 54 -10.23 20.76 -1.08
CA GLU A 54 -10.18 21.25 0.31
C GLU A 54 -10.29 20.13 1.36
N GLN A 55 -10.91 19.00 1.04
CA GLN A 55 -11.00 17.86 1.95
C GLN A 55 -9.65 17.18 2.24
N ASN A 56 -8.62 17.54 1.49
CA ASN A 56 -7.26 17.01 1.62
C ASN A 56 -6.29 17.96 2.34
N ILE A 57 -6.77 18.93 3.13
CA ILE A 57 -5.89 19.94 3.77
C ILE A 57 -4.82 19.28 4.65
N ASP A 58 -5.16 18.26 5.44
CA ASP A 58 -4.19 17.54 6.25
C ASP A 58 -3.29 16.65 5.39
N THR A 59 -3.85 16.06 4.35
CA THR A 59 -3.12 15.36 3.32
C THR A 59 -2.20 16.33 2.57
N GLN A 60 -2.67 17.54 2.23
CA GLN A 60 -1.86 18.59 1.60
C GLN A 60 -0.69 19.05 2.49
N LYS A 61 -0.85 19.15 3.79
CA LYS A 61 0.25 19.49 4.71
C LYS A 61 1.31 18.38 4.72
N THR A 62 0.89 17.13 4.76
CA THR A 62 1.79 15.98 4.71
C THR A 62 2.43 15.85 3.33
N TYR A 63 1.65 15.92 2.25
CA TYR A 63 2.11 15.85 0.87
C TYR A 63 2.80 17.13 0.41
N GLY A 64 2.35 18.30 0.84
CA GLY A 64 2.96 19.59 0.50
C GLY A 64 4.40 19.67 0.95
N PHE A 65 4.70 19.15 2.12
CA PHE A 65 6.08 19.09 2.62
C PHE A 65 6.95 18.16 1.79
N THR A 66 6.39 17.03 1.31
CA THR A 66 7.12 16.03 0.52
C THR A 66 7.14 16.36 -0.98
N HIS A 67 6.24 17.20 -1.50
CA HIS A 67 6.12 17.44 -2.95
C HIS A 67 6.76 18.72 -3.45
N GLN A 68 6.78 19.79 -2.64
CA GLN A 68 7.39 21.05 -3.06
C GLN A 68 8.90 20.91 -3.22
N GLY A 69 9.37 21.11 -4.45
CA GLY A 69 10.79 21.04 -4.78
C GLY A 69 11.37 19.62 -4.87
N GLN A 70 10.56 18.56 -4.76
CA GLN A 70 11.02 17.20 -4.99
C GLN A 70 11.15 16.92 -6.49
N THR A 71 12.23 16.22 -6.84
CA THR A 71 12.52 15.68 -8.17
C THR A 71 12.89 14.20 -8.04
N LEU A 72 12.93 13.49 -9.16
CA LEU A 72 13.37 12.10 -9.17
C LEU A 72 14.82 11.96 -8.66
N GLU A 73 15.69 12.89 -9.03
CA GLU A 73 17.08 12.94 -8.59
C GLU A 73 17.16 13.07 -7.07
N LYS A 74 16.40 13.98 -6.47
CA LYS A 74 16.35 14.13 -5.00
C LYS A 74 15.80 12.89 -4.29
N TYR A 75 14.80 12.21 -4.90
CA TYR A 75 14.32 10.93 -4.39
C TYR A 75 15.45 9.88 -4.41
N ILE A 76 16.12 9.74 -5.54
CA ILE A 76 17.25 8.79 -5.70
C ILE A 76 18.36 9.11 -4.69
N ASP A 77 18.81 10.36 -4.60
CA ASP A 77 19.86 10.79 -3.68
C ASP A 77 19.50 10.52 -2.22
N LEU A 78 18.25 10.81 -1.83
CA LEU A 78 17.74 10.54 -0.49
C LEU A 78 17.82 9.05 -0.15
N TYR A 79 17.34 8.20 -1.06
CA TYR A 79 17.30 6.76 -0.82
C TYR A 79 18.68 6.12 -0.91
N LEU A 80 19.59 6.62 -1.78
CA LEU A 80 21.00 6.21 -1.78
C LEU A 80 21.67 6.55 -0.47
N LYS A 81 21.49 7.78 0.03
CA LYS A 81 22.02 8.21 1.32
C LYS A 81 21.54 7.33 2.47
N ASN A 82 20.25 7.02 2.47
CA ASN A 82 19.61 6.20 3.49
C ASN A 82 19.99 4.71 3.40
N SER A 83 20.52 4.25 2.26
CA SER A 83 20.97 2.86 2.10
C SER A 83 22.32 2.57 2.74
N VAL A 84 23.09 3.59 3.12
CA VAL A 84 24.42 3.42 3.67
C VAL A 84 24.36 2.72 5.03
N GLY A 85 25.06 1.59 5.14
CA GLY A 85 25.07 0.76 6.35
C GLY A 85 23.90 -0.24 6.45
N TYR A 86 23.02 -0.29 5.45
CA TYR A 86 21.88 -1.21 5.37
C TYR A 86 21.98 -2.11 4.14
N LYS A 87 21.25 -3.24 4.12
CA LYS A 87 21.12 -4.10 2.93
C LYS A 87 20.37 -3.42 1.79
N GLY A 88 19.59 -2.41 2.09
CA GLY A 88 18.84 -1.60 1.13
C GLY A 88 17.93 -0.60 1.80
N VAL A 89 17.00 -0.07 1.02
CA VAL A 89 15.97 0.87 1.47
C VAL A 89 14.59 0.39 1.04
N THR A 90 13.56 0.84 1.72
CA THR A 90 12.18 0.50 1.41
C THR A 90 11.33 1.74 1.17
N ASP A 91 10.44 1.66 0.19
CA ASP A 91 9.34 2.61 -0.03
C ASP A 91 8.01 1.86 0.10
N PHE A 92 7.40 1.94 1.28
CA PHE A 92 6.13 1.27 1.62
C PHE A 92 4.93 2.21 1.53
N THR A 93 4.96 3.09 0.55
CA THR A 93 3.87 4.02 0.29
C THR A 93 2.69 3.32 -0.40
N ASN A 94 1.57 3.20 0.29
CA ASN A 94 0.37 2.55 -0.26
C ASN A 94 -0.13 3.21 -1.55
N ALA A 95 0.04 4.53 -1.69
CA ALA A 95 -0.36 5.28 -2.87
C ALA A 95 0.46 4.93 -4.12
N ASN A 96 1.59 4.23 -3.99
CA ASN A 96 2.39 3.81 -5.14
C ASN A 96 1.63 2.88 -6.10
N GLN A 97 0.54 2.22 -5.65
CA GLN A 97 -0.35 1.47 -6.55
C GLN A 97 -0.97 2.34 -7.65
N PHE A 98 -1.18 3.63 -7.38
CA PHE A 98 -1.83 4.58 -8.30
C PHE A 98 -0.85 5.32 -9.22
N ILE A 99 0.43 4.99 -9.19
CA ILE A 99 1.43 5.65 -10.04
C ILE A 99 1.07 5.45 -11.52
N ASN A 100 1.11 6.54 -12.27
CA ASN A 100 0.80 6.53 -13.69
C ASN A 100 1.81 5.65 -14.47
N PRO A 101 1.36 4.70 -15.32
CA PRO A 101 2.24 3.84 -16.09
C PRO A 101 3.25 4.59 -16.97
N LEU A 102 2.86 5.71 -17.58
CA LEU A 102 3.79 6.53 -18.37
C LEU A 102 4.91 7.12 -17.51
N PHE A 103 4.59 7.46 -16.27
CA PHE A 103 5.60 7.91 -15.32
C PHE A 103 6.53 6.76 -14.92
N LEU A 104 5.99 5.58 -14.61
CA LEU A 104 6.78 4.37 -14.33
C LEU A 104 7.79 4.08 -15.46
N ARG A 105 7.31 4.09 -16.70
CA ARG A 105 8.17 3.90 -17.89
C ARG A 105 9.30 4.92 -17.93
N ARG A 106 8.99 6.19 -17.68
CA ARG A 106 9.96 7.29 -17.74
C ARG A 106 11.05 7.18 -16.70
N ILE A 107 10.72 6.74 -15.48
CA ILE A 107 11.69 6.70 -14.38
C ILE A 107 12.45 5.37 -14.29
N LYS A 108 12.02 4.35 -15.01
CA LYS A 108 12.51 2.97 -14.85
C LYS A 108 14.03 2.89 -14.97
N SER A 109 14.61 3.38 -16.07
CA SER A 109 16.07 3.30 -16.29
C SER A 109 16.84 3.97 -15.14
N ARG A 110 16.40 5.18 -14.77
CA ARG A 110 17.07 5.96 -13.70
C ARG A 110 17.01 5.25 -12.34
N LEU A 111 15.90 4.58 -12.02
CA LEU A 111 15.80 3.79 -10.80
C LEU A 111 16.69 2.54 -10.86
N HIS A 112 16.71 1.82 -12.00
CA HIS A 112 17.54 0.62 -12.16
C HIS A 112 19.03 0.92 -12.27
N ASP A 113 19.41 2.12 -12.74
CA ASP A 113 20.80 2.56 -12.75
C ASP A 113 21.32 2.81 -11.31
N ALA A 114 20.43 3.25 -10.42
CA ALA A 114 20.79 3.58 -9.03
C ALA A 114 20.62 2.39 -8.08
N PHE A 115 19.64 1.49 -8.32
CA PHE A 115 19.24 0.44 -7.40
C PHE A 115 18.98 -0.90 -8.10
N ASP A 116 19.19 -2.00 -7.37
CA ASP A 116 18.50 -3.27 -7.63
C ASP A 116 17.05 -3.13 -7.16
N VAL A 117 16.16 -2.77 -8.08
CA VAL A 117 14.75 -2.46 -7.77
C VAL A 117 13.95 -3.75 -7.65
N LYS A 118 13.31 -3.91 -6.50
CA LYS A 118 12.39 -5.01 -6.20
C LYS A 118 11.00 -4.42 -5.94
N VAL A 119 10.01 -4.86 -6.66
CA VAL A 119 8.62 -4.39 -6.49
C VAL A 119 7.75 -5.52 -6.00
N MET A 120 6.99 -5.28 -4.95
CA MET A 120 6.01 -6.23 -4.42
C MET A 120 4.64 -5.57 -4.32
N MET A 121 3.60 -6.39 -4.38
CA MET A 121 2.23 -5.97 -4.14
C MET A 121 1.54 -6.99 -3.24
N ILE A 122 1.00 -6.50 -2.11
CA ILE A 122 0.32 -7.36 -1.14
C ILE A 122 -1.16 -7.39 -1.48
N PHE A 123 -1.69 -8.59 -1.62
CA PHE A 123 -3.10 -8.86 -1.88
C PHE A 123 -3.77 -9.41 -0.64
N ARG A 124 -4.97 -8.97 -0.42
CA ARG A 124 -5.89 -9.45 0.60
C ARG A 124 -7.22 -9.77 -0.07
N ASP A 125 -8.05 -10.60 0.59
CA ASP A 125 -9.43 -10.77 0.17
C ASP A 125 -10.10 -9.40 -0.13
N PRO A 126 -10.60 -9.18 -1.35
CA PRO A 126 -11.08 -7.87 -1.77
C PRO A 126 -12.21 -7.32 -0.89
N VAL A 127 -13.19 -8.15 -0.54
CA VAL A 127 -14.31 -7.73 0.30
C VAL A 127 -13.83 -7.32 1.68
N ARG A 128 -13.02 -8.16 2.31
CA ARG A 128 -12.49 -7.89 3.66
C ARG A 128 -11.57 -6.66 3.69
N ARG A 129 -10.84 -6.44 2.61
CA ARG A 129 -10.00 -5.25 2.51
C ARG A 129 -10.85 -4.00 2.39
N LEU A 130 -11.83 -3.98 1.46
CA LEU A 130 -12.71 -2.83 1.28
C LEU A 130 -13.47 -2.52 2.56
N PHE A 131 -14.01 -3.54 3.21
CA PHE A 131 -14.72 -3.38 4.48
C PHE A 131 -13.82 -2.79 5.57
N SER A 132 -12.56 -3.24 5.67
CA SER A 132 -11.60 -2.66 6.63
C SER A 132 -11.29 -1.20 6.35
N GLU A 133 -11.18 -0.82 5.08
CA GLU A 133 -10.94 0.56 4.67
C GLU A 133 -12.14 1.45 5.01
N VAL A 134 -13.32 1.04 4.58
CA VAL A 134 -14.59 1.75 4.84
C VAL A 134 -14.84 1.90 6.34
N SER A 135 -14.66 0.82 7.11
CA SER A 135 -14.84 0.86 8.57
C SER A 135 -13.90 1.84 9.25
N ALA A 136 -12.65 1.90 8.81
CA ALA A 136 -11.69 2.83 9.37
C ALA A 136 -12.07 4.30 9.08
N PHE A 137 -12.58 4.58 7.90
CA PHE A 137 -13.04 5.93 7.52
C PHE A 137 -14.34 6.30 8.26
N TYR A 138 -15.29 5.38 8.35
CA TYR A 138 -16.54 5.58 9.08
C TYR A 138 -16.28 5.89 10.57
N ASN A 139 -15.48 5.06 11.24
CA ASN A 139 -15.18 5.20 12.65
C ASN A 139 -14.39 6.48 12.98
N LYS A 140 -13.55 6.94 12.05
CA LYS A 140 -12.79 8.19 12.23
C LYS A 140 -13.57 9.43 11.80
N LYS A 141 -14.80 9.28 11.33
CA LYS A 141 -15.64 10.36 10.78
C LYS A 141 -14.96 11.18 9.68
N TRP A 142 -13.97 10.58 9.01
CA TRP A 142 -13.23 11.28 7.96
C TRP A 142 -14.04 11.51 6.69
N ALA A 143 -15.08 10.74 6.49
CA ALA A 143 -15.82 10.72 5.25
C ALA A 143 -17.02 11.70 5.23
N GLY A 144 -17.29 12.42 6.32
CA GLY A 144 -18.49 13.26 6.42
C GLY A 144 -19.78 12.47 6.16
N THR A 145 -19.78 11.19 6.52
CA THR A 145 -20.81 10.25 6.13
C THR A 145 -22.08 10.48 6.95
N ASN A 146 -23.20 10.66 6.26
CA ASN A 146 -24.53 10.69 6.86
C ASN A 146 -25.15 9.28 6.96
N HIS A 147 -24.36 8.23 6.86
CA HIS A 147 -24.83 6.85 6.92
C HIS A 147 -25.13 6.45 8.36
N SER A 148 -26.19 5.66 8.53
CA SER A 148 -26.66 5.22 9.84
C SER A 148 -25.77 4.14 10.45
N SER A 149 -25.09 3.36 9.62
CA SER A 149 -24.18 2.28 10.03
C SER A 149 -22.96 2.17 9.13
N CYS A 150 -21.92 1.48 9.62
CA CYS A 150 -20.76 1.14 8.81
C CYS A 150 -21.16 0.23 7.63
N ARG A 151 -22.12 -0.66 7.83
CA ARG A 151 -22.67 -1.52 6.79
C ARG A 151 -23.31 -0.71 5.66
N ASP A 152 -24.18 0.26 5.99
CA ASP A 152 -24.82 1.11 4.99
C ASP A 152 -23.80 1.89 4.17
N TYR A 153 -22.77 2.40 4.83
CA TYR A 153 -21.68 3.08 4.16
C TYR A 153 -20.88 2.14 3.25
N PHE A 154 -20.61 0.91 3.70
CA PHE A 154 -19.93 -0.10 2.88
C PHE A 154 -20.72 -0.44 1.63
N MET A 155 -22.04 -0.66 1.76
CA MET A 155 -22.91 -0.98 0.64
C MET A 155 -23.00 0.18 -0.36
N ASP A 156 -23.09 1.40 0.12
CA ASP A 156 -23.07 2.60 -0.73
C ASP A 156 -21.77 2.72 -1.52
N VAL A 157 -20.62 2.54 -0.85
CA VAL A 157 -19.31 2.54 -1.51
C VAL A 157 -19.20 1.46 -2.57
N LEU A 158 -19.72 0.28 -2.28
CA LEU A 158 -19.67 -0.88 -3.16
C LEU A 158 -20.51 -0.68 -4.43
N GLU A 159 -21.73 -0.13 -4.29
CA GLU A 159 -22.71 0.03 -5.36
C GLU A 159 -22.47 1.29 -6.20
N ASN A 160 -22.11 2.39 -5.56
CA ASN A 160 -21.99 3.69 -6.21
C ASN A 160 -20.57 4.05 -6.68
N GLY A 161 -19.60 3.16 -6.48
CA GLY A 161 -18.27 3.28 -7.09
C GLY A 161 -17.48 4.51 -6.65
N SER A 162 -17.32 4.70 -5.35
CA SER A 162 -16.54 5.80 -4.79
C SER A 162 -15.03 5.71 -5.12
N ALA A 163 -14.27 6.73 -4.72
CA ALA A 163 -12.80 6.72 -4.84
C ALA A 163 -12.14 5.49 -4.18
N TYR A 164 -12.77 4.90 -3.16
CA TYR A 164 -12.29 3.67 -2.50
C TYR A 164 -12.37 2.46 -3.41
N HIS A 165 -13.36 2.39 -4.31
CA HIS A 165 -13.44 1.33 -5.31
C HIS A 165 -12.21 1.31 -6.21
N GLN A 166 -11.59 2.45 -6.49
CA GLN A 166 -10.37 2.51 -7.29
C GLN A 166 -9.22 1.77 -6.62
N SER A 167 -9.11 1.82 -5.29
CA SER A 167 -8.06 1.13 -4.54
C SER A 167 -8.18 -0.40 -4.60
N MET A 168 -9.36 -0.91 -5.00
CA MET A 168 -9.64 -2.34 -5.14
C MET A 168 -9.28 -2.91 -6.51
N LYS A 169 -8.88 -2.09 -7.47
CA LYS A 169 -8.54 -2.54 -8.82
C LYS A 169 -7.18 -3.23 -8.87
N TYR A 170 -7.03 -4.32 -8.15
CA TYR A 170 -5.79 -5.09 -8.04
C TYR A 170 -5.23 -5.47 -9.40
N THR A 171 -6.08 -5.98 -10.29
CA THR A 171 -5.71 -6.40 -11.63
C THR A 171 -5.11 -5.25 -12.43
N GLU A 172 -5.71 -4.07 -12.36
CA GLU A 172 -5.23 -2.88 -13.06
C GLU A 172 -3.89 -2.41 -12.49
N HIS A 173 -3.80 -2.26 -11.17
CA HIS A 173 -2.58 -1.81 -10.51
C HIS A 173 -1.40 -2.75 -10.73
N PHE A 174 -1.64 -4.06 -10.60
CA PHE A 174 -0.63 -5.08 -10.85
C PHE A 174 -0.12 -5.05 -12.31
N ARG A 175 -1.05 -4.94 -13.27
CA ARG A 175 -0.71 -4.85 -14.70
C ARG A 175 0.05 -3.57 -15.02
N ASN A 176 -0.33 -2.45 -14.43
CA ASN A 176 0.33 -1.17 -14.67
C ASN A 176 1.83 -1.24 -14.36
N TRP A 177 2.20 -1.83 -13.24
CA TRP A 177 3.61 -2.01 -12.87
C TRP A 177 4.32 -3.06 -13.72
N ASN A 178 3.70 -4.22 -13.98
CA ASN A 178 4.30 -5.29 -14.76
C ASN A 178 4.49 -4.92 -16.25
N ASN A 179 3.50 -4.24 -16.85
CA ASN A 179 3.58 -3.82 -18.25
C ASN A 179 4.73 -2.83 -18.49
N GLU A 180 5.10 -2.07 -17.46
CA GLU A 180 6.28 -1.22 -17.51
C GLU A 180 7.57 -1.97 -17.14
N GLY A 181 7.47 -3.27 -16.93
CA GLY A 181 8.62 -4.19 -16.78
C GLY A 181 9.28 -4.18 -15.42
N TYR A 182 8.54 -3.88 -14.35
CA TYR A 182 9.06 -3.91 -12.98
C TYR A 182 9.05 -5.29 -12.33
N ASN A 183 8.47 -6.31 -12.96
CA ASN A 183 8.42 -7.67 -12.43
C ASN A 183 7.89 -7.73 -10.99
N VAL A 184 6.63 -7.33 -10.81
CA VAL A 184 5.99 -7.25 -9.50
C VAL A 184 5.82 -8.62 -8.88
N HIS A 185 6.29 -8.78 -7.65
CA HIS A 185 6.08 -10.00 -6.87
C HIS A 185 4.76 -9.93 -6.10
N PRO A 186 3.76 -10.77 -6.44
CA PRO A 186 2.48 -10.79 -5.76
C PRO A 186 2.57 -11.58 -4.45
N ILE A 187 1.98 -11.05 -3.39
CA ILE A 187 2.03 -11.64 -2.05
C ILE A 187 0.63 -11.73 -1.47
N LYS A 188 0.22 -12.89 -0.99
CA LYS A 188 -0.99 -13.01 -0.15
C LYS A 188 -0.71 -12.50 1.26
N MET A 189 -1.58 -11.64 1.77
CA MET A 189 -1.47 -11.14 3.14
C MET A 189 -1.42 -12.28 4.17
N GLU A 190 -2.14 -13.36 3.93
CA GLU A 190 -2.19 -14.54 4.79
C GLU A 190 -0.82 -15.19 4.98
N ARG A 191 0.08 -15.12 3.98
CA ARG A 191 1.45 -15.63 4.11
C ARG A 191 2.28 -14.82 5.10
N ILE A 192 2.05 -13.51 5.17
CA ILE A 192 2.72 -12.64 6.14
C ILE A 192 2.29 -13.02 7.56
N TYR A 193 0.99 -13.28 7.76
CA TYR A 193 0.45 -13.64 9.07
C TYR A 193 0.77 -15.07 9.50
N SER A 194 0.97 -15.99 8.56
CA SER A 194 1.38 -17.36 8.87
C SER A 194 2.87 -17.51 9.23
N GLY A 195 3.64 -16.41 9.08
CA GLY A 195 5.09 -16.47 9.28
C GLY A 195 5.84 -17.19 8.16
N ASP A 196 5.17 -17.57 7.06
CA ASP A 196 5.83 -18.14 5.88
C ASP A 196 6.56 -17.02 5.10
N MET A 197 7.83 -16.83 5.44
CA MET A 197 8.66 -15.77 4.89
C MET A 197 9.75 -16.27 3.93
N VAL A 198 9.81 -17.57 3.66
CA VAL A 198 10.78 -18.16 2.71
C VAL A 198 10.71 -17.49 1.34
N TRP A 199 9.51 -17.10 0.91
CA TRP A 199 9.30 -16.34 -0.32
C TRP A 199 9.99 -14.98 -0.30
N LEU A 200 10.02 -14.30 0.85
CA LEU A 200 10.63 -12.98 1.00
C LEU A 200 12.16 -13.07 0.91
N GLU A 201 12.75 -14.07 1.55
CA GLU A 201 14.19 -14.34 1.42
C GLU A 201 14.56 -14.63 -0.02
N LYS A 202 13.78 -15.48 -0.70
CA LYS A 202 13.96 -15.79 -2.12
C LYS A 202 13.81 -14.52 -2.99
N PHE A 203 12.83 -13.69 -2.70
CA PHE A 203 12.59 -12.44 -3.42
C PHE A 203 13.72 -11.44 -3.21
N LEU A 204 14.21 -11.30 -1.99
CA LEU A 204 15.31 -10.39 -1.65
C LEU A 204 16.69 -10.98 -1.98
N GLY A 205 16.80 -12.30 -2.11
CA GLY A 205 18.04 -12.99 -2.43
C GLY A 205 19.03 -13.10 -1.26
N HIS A 206 18.55 -13.00 -0.02
CA HIS A 206 19.32 -13.21 1.20
C HIS A 206 18.39 -13.60 2.36
N SER A 207 18.97 -14.19 3.41
CA SER A 207 18.24 -14.50 4.65
C SER A 207 17.80 -13.22 5.34
N ILE A 208 16.66 -13.29 6.01
CA ILE A 208 16.08 -12.19 6.78
C ILE A 208 15.90 -12.70 8.21
N ASP A 209 16.40 -11.95 9.16
CA ASP A 209 16.06 -12.16 10.56
C ASP A 209 14.69 -11.53 10.79
N LEU A 210 13.69 -12.40 10.87
CA LEU A 210 12.33 -11.96 11.12
C LEU A 210 12.16 -11.62 12.59
N TYR A 211 11.81 -10.39 12.85
CA TYR A 211 11.24 -10.05 14.14
C TYR A 211 9.84 -10.66 14.24
N PRO A 212 9.59 -11.53 15.21
CA PRO A 212 8.28 -12.18 15.37
C PRO A 212 7.21 -11.23 15.88
N THR A 213 7.54 -9.93 16.04
CA THR A 213 6.65 -8.93 16.61
C THR A 213 6.49 -7.73 15.69
N ALA A 214 5.25 -7.38 15.38
CA ALA A 214 4.95 -6.08 14.81
C ALA A 214 5.05 -5.02 15.92
N TYR A 215 6.18 -4.33 15.97
CA TYR A 215 6.33 -3.19 16.87
C TYR A 215 5.44 -2.04 16.40
N TYR A 216 4.56 -1.57 17.28
CA TYR A 216 3.79 -0.34 17.11
C TYR A 216 4.39 0.74 18.00
N PRO A 217 5.35 1.55 17.50
CA PRO A 217 6.04 2.56 18.33
C PRO A 217 5.05 3.54 18.98
N GLU A 218 3.95 3.80 18.28
CA GLU A 218 2.89 4.72 18.71
C GLU A 218 2.11 4.23 19.93
N LYS A 219 2.19 2.94 20.26
CA LYS A 219 1.43 2.31 21.34
C LYS A 219 2.30 1.67 22.42
N GLY A 220 3.63 1.62 22.21
CA GLY A 220 4.55 0.98 23.17
C GLY A 220 4.28 -0.51 23.37
N VAL A 221 3.64 -1.19 22.42
CA VAL A 221 3.20 -2.57 22.55
C VAL A 221 3.86 -3.42 21.47
N ASP A 222 4.62 -4.42 21.89
CA ASP A 222 5.06 -5.53 21.05
C ASP A 222 3.89 -6.47 20.84
N ALA A 223 3.36 -6.54 19.62
CA ALA A 223 2.34 -7.52 19.27
C ALA A 223 3.00 -8.67 18.49
N PRO A 224 2.86 -9.93 18.93
CA PRO A 224 3.45 -11.07 18.22
C PRO A 224 2.85 -11.17 16.81
N LEU A 225 3.73 -11.31 15.81
CA LEU A 225 3.35 -11.49 14.40
C LEU A 225 2.62 -12.82 14.16
N ILE A 226 2.84 -13.82 15.01
CA ILE A 226 2.49 -15.21 14.72
C ILE A 226 1.25 -15.70 15.47
N GLU A 227 0.95 -15.23 16.67
CA GLU A 227 -0.26 -15.65 17.38
C GLU A 227 -1.18 -14.46 17.65
N GLY A 228 -2.17 -14.31 16.78
CA GLY A 228 -3.25 -13.38 17.03
C GLY A 228 -2.89 -11.94 16.76
N MET A 229 -2.22 -11.63 15.65
CA MET A 229 -2.57 -10.41 14.95
C MET A 229 -4.08 -10.50 14.65
N LYS A 230 -4.83 -10.57 15.72
CA LYS A 230 -6.16 -10.00 15.73
C LYS A 230 -5.87 -8.60 15.21
N CYS A 231 -6.06 -8.40 13.90
CA CYS A 231 -6.46 -7.09 13.43
C CYS A 231 -7.16 -6.49 14.61
N GLN A 232 -6.68 -5.34 15.13
CA GLN A 232 -7.49 -4.71 16.17
C GLN A 232 -8.89 -4.93 15.69
N LYS A 233 -9.62 -5.80 16.37
CA LYS A 233 -11.06 -5.80 16.24
C LYS A 233 -11.37 -4.40 16.70
N SER A 234 -11.38 -3.45 15.75
CA SER A 234 -12.27 -2.35 15.94
C SER A 234 -13.54 -3.02 16.35
N ASP A 235 -14.25 -2.51 17.34
CA ASP A 235 -15.61 -2.96 17.71
C ASP A 235 -16.56 -2.77 16.53
N THR A 236 -16.13 -3.17 15.35
CA THR A 236 -16.73 -2.95 14.05
C THR A 236 -17.70 -4.07 13.83
N GLU A 237 -18.87 -3.68 13.40
CA GLU A 237 -19.88 -4.55 12.82
C GLU A 237 -19.19 -5.64 11.98
N VAL A 238 -19.55 -6.88 12.24
CA VAL A 238 -19.08 -8.00 11.43
C VAL A 238 -19.96 -8.03 10.19
N LEU A 239 -19.34 -8.02 9.02
CA LEU A 239 -20.06 -8.19 7.77
C LEU A 239 -20.80 -9.55 7.80
N SER A 240 -22.11 -9.54 7.49
CA SER A 240 -22.87 -10.78 7.40
C SER A 240 -22.38 -11.65 6.25
N GLU A 241 -22.60 -12.94 6.30
CA GLU A 241 -22.24 -13.85 5.20
C GLU A 241 -22.97 -13.47 3.91
N GLU A 242 -24.23 -13.03 4.02
CA GLU A 242 -25.02 -12.57 2.89
C GLU A 242 -24.40 -11.33 2.23
N ASP A 243 -24.03 -10.32 3.03
CA ASP A 243 -23.36 -9.12 2.53
C ASP A 243 -21.99 -9.44 1.92
N TYR A 244 -21.27 -10.39 2.53
CA TYR A 244 -19.98 -10.83 2.02
C TYR A 244 -20.11 -11.47 0.63
N GLU A 245 -21.02 -12.44 0.46
CA GLU A 245 -21.21 -13.11 -0.85
C GLU A 245 -21.78 -12.15 -1.90
N TYR A 246 -22.65 -11.22 -1.53
CA TYR A 246 -23.12 -10.16 -2.42
C TYR A 246 -21.94 -9.28 -2.90
N ALA A 247 -21.13 -8.77 -1.97
CA ALA A 247 -19.97 -7.94 -2.29
C ALA A 247 -18.93 -8.69 -3.14
N LYS A 248 -18.73 -9.98 -2.88
CA LYS A 248 -17.84 -10.85 -3.64
C LYS A 248 -18.32 -11.02 -5.09
N GLY A 249 -19.63 -11.07 -5.31
CA GLY A 249 -20.25 -11.06 -6.64
C GLY A 249 -19.89 -9.80 -7.43
N ILE A 250 -19.96 -8.63 -6.80
CA ILE A 250 -19.60 -7.34 -7.42
C ILE A 250 -18.11 -7.26 -7.69
N LEU A 251 -17.26 -7.68 -6.74
CA LEU A 251 -15.81 -7.62 -6.83
C LEU A 251 -15.16 -8.84 -7.50
N ARG A 252 -15.95 -9.69 -8.15
CA ARG A 252 -15.45 -10.98 -8.73
C ARG A 252 -14.23 -10.83 -9.63
N HIS A 253 -14.10 -9.72 -10.33
CA HIS A 253 -12.95 -9.48 -11.23
C HIS A 253 -11.62 -9.38 -10.48
N GLU A 254 -11.65 -8.87 -9.25
CA GLU A 254 -10.46 -8.73 -8.42
C GLU A 254 -10.02 -10.09 -7.84
N TYR A 255 -10.98 -10.99 -7.60
CA TYR A 255 -10.66 -12.37 -7.23
C TYR A 255 -9.99 -13.16 -8.35
N VAL A 256 -10.29 -12.85 -9.60
CA VAL A 256 -9.62 -13.49 -10.75
C VAL A 256 -8.12 -13.15 -10.75
N CYS A 257 -7.75 -11.93 -10.39
CA CYS A 257 -6.35 -11.55 -10.24
C CYS A 257 -5.66 -12.36 -9.14
N LEU A 258 -6.31 -12.47 -7.98
CA LEU A 258 -5.83 -13.26 -6.85
C LEU A 258 -5.54 -14.72 -7.23
N TYR A 259 -6.45 -15.36 -7.97
CA TYR A 259 -6.31 -16.77 -8.33
C TYR A 259 -5.34 -17.05 -9.48
N LYS A 260 -5.08 -16.07 -10.34
CA LYS A 260 -4.18 -16.25 -11.49
C LYS A 260 -2.72 -15.94 -11.20
N HIS A 261 -2.43 -15.10 -10.26
CA HIS A 261 -1.09 -14.56 -10.03
C HIS A 261 -0.51 -14.94 -8.67
N ILE A 262 -1.29 -15.58 -7.83
CA ILE A 262 -0.94 -15.99 -6.49
C ILE A 262 -1.40 -17.42 -6.21
#